data_e715723fe1f20f0add52cff453c5a7f4
#
_entry.id   e715723fe1f20f0add52cff453c5a7f4
#
_cell.length_a   1.000
_cell.length_b   1.000
_cell.length_c   1.000
_cell.angle_alpha   90.00
_cell.angle_beta   90.00
_cell.angle_gamma   90.00
#
_symmetry.space_group_name_H-M   'P 1'
#
loop_
_entity.id
_entity.type
_entity.pdbx_description
1 polymer ?
#
loop_
_entity_poly.entity_id
_entity_poly.type
_entity_poly.pdbx_seq_one_letter_code
_entity_poly.pdbx_strand_id
1 'polypeptide(L)'
;YEYLVSQGDSSFHTCYYLGISYYAEEKYYEAHDFLEAARKHDPENVNLLYYLGRACAKTSWKKSGVEYLEKAIDLSIPKVSNMTRLYIGMTDCYKMAQMPKEQIESIRERYRKYDKQNHKLLYDMAFIYFYSLKDKKNTERCLETFLKTRPKEEKEEEAKLNERGELVLDTKNYYNAAANWLKDIQSKQKIEDFFLGGNVPAQKPE
;
A
#
# COMPACT_ATOMS: atom_id res chain seq x y z
N TYR A 1 -22.82 29.60 18.13
CA TYR A 1 -23.54 28.80 17.13
C TYR A 1 -25.06 28.86 17.34
N GLU A 2 -25.60 28.85 18.57
CA GLU A 2 -27.03 28.99 18.83
C GLU A 2 -27.63 30.24 18.17
N TYR A 3 -26.92 31.38 18.22
CA TYR A 3 -27.32 32.60 17.55
C TYR A 3 -27.43 32.41 16.03
N LEU A 4 -26.46 31.70 15.41
CA LEU A 4 -26.49 31.43 13.95
C LEU A 4 -27.69 30.55 13.58
N VAL A 5 -28.00 29.54 14.39
CA VAL A 5 -29.18 28.71 14.19
C VAL A 5 -30.49 29.54 14.31
N SER A 6 -30.53 30.46 15.29
CA SER A 6 -31.71 31.36 15.44
C SER A 6 -31.90 32.29 14.24
N GLN A 7 -30.86 32.56 13.45
CA GLN A 7 -30.91 33.29 12.18
C GLN A 7 -31.18 32.38 10.97
N GLY A 8 -31.45 31.09 11.21
CA GLY A 8 -31.76 30.12 10.15
C GLY A 8 -30.55 29.43 9.52
N ASP A 9 -29.33 29.59 10.08
CA ASP A 9 -28.14 28.87 9.59
C ASP A 9 -28.22 27.39 9.99
N SER A 10 -28.34 26.52 9.00
CA SER A 10 -28.33 25.08 9.14
C SER A 10 -27.13 24.43 8.43
N SER A 11 -26.06 25.21 8.22
CA SER A 11 -24.84 24.71 7.57
C SER A 11 -24.19 23.57 8.34
N PHE A 12 -23.40 22.75 7.64
CA PHE A 12 -22.63 21.68 8.27
C PHE A 12 -21.83 22.19 9.47
N HIS A 13 -21.07 23.28 9.32
CA HIS A 13 -20.22 23.81 10.37
C HIS A 13 -21.00 24.22 11.62
N THR A 14 -22.08 24.96 11.44
CA THR A 14 -22.91 25.44 12.55
C THR A 14 -23.54 24.26 13.30
N CYS A 15 -24.16 23.32 12.60
CA CYS A 15 -24.76 22.14 13.21
C CYS A 15 -23.72 21.23 13.86
N TYR A 16 -22.60 21.00 13.20
CA TYR A 16 -21.54 20.11 13.71
C TYR A 16 -20.91 20.62 15.00
N TYR A 17 -20.47 21.89 15.03
CA TYR A 17 -19.85 22.44 16.22
C TYR A 17 -20.82 22.67 17.36
N LEU A 18 -22.06 23.02 17.06
CA LEU A 18 -23.10 23.11 18.09
C LEU A 18 -23.41 21.73 18.69
N GLY A 19 -23.51 20.71 17.85
CA GLY A 19 -23.69 19.34 18.33
C GLY A 19 -22.54 18.84 19.22
N ILE A 20 -21.30 19.14 18.87
CA ILE A 20 -20.13 18.85 19.72
C ILE A 20 -20.18 19.63 21.03
N SER A 21 -20.58 20.90 21.00
CA SER A 21 -20.70 21.74 22.20
C SER A 21 -21.74 21.13 23.17
N TYR A 22 -22.91 20.76 22.66
CA TYR A 22 -23.91 20.08 23.47
C TYR A 22 -23.45 18.72 23.99
N TYR A 23 -22.68 17.97 23.17
CA TYR A 23 -22.09 16.73 23.65
C TYR A 23 -21.13 16.95 24.82
N ALA A 24 -20.30 18.01 24.77
CA ALA A 24 -19.39 18.38 25.84
C ALA A 24 -20.11 18.87 27.11
N GLU A 25 -21.30 19.46 26.96
CA GLU A 25 -22.18 19.86 28.06
C GLU A 25 -23.07 18.71 28.58
N GLU A 26 -22.86 17.48 28.09
CA GLU A 26 -23.65 16.26 28.42
C GLU A 26 -25.13 16.35 28.01
N LYS A 27 -25.48 17.28 27.15
CA LYS A 27 -26.82 17.43 26.56
C LYS A 27 -26.93 16.53 25.32
N TYR A 28 -27.03 15.22 25.55
CA TYR A 28 -26.85 14.21 24.50
C TYR A 28 -28.00 14.14 23.50
N TYR A 29 -29.20 14.54 23.87
CA TYR A 29 -30.35 14.59 22.95
C TYR A 29 -30.20 15.75 21.96
N GLU A 30 -29.87 16.94 22.45
CA GLU A 30 -29.60 18.12 21.65
C GLU A 30 -28.38 17.88 20.74
N ALA A 31 -27.33 17.27 21.29
CA ALA A 31 -26.15 16.88 20.53
C ALA A 31 -26.51 15.96 19.36
N HIS A 32 -27.35 14.94 19.59
CA HIS A 32 -27.83 14.04 18.55
C HIS A 32 -28.54 14.80 17.45
N ASP A 33 -29.50 15.68 17.78
CA ASP A 33 -30.32 16.36 16.79
C ASP A 33 -29.49 17.29 15.88
N PHE A 34 -28.54 18.02 16.45
CA PHE A 34 -27.65 18.88 15.67
C PHE A 34 -26.61 18.07 14.86
N LEU A 35 -26.08 16.99 15.39
CA LEU A 35 -25.17 16.12 14.63
C LEU A 35 -25.91 15.38 13.50
N GLU A 36 -27.17 15.00 13.69
CA GLU A 36 -28.01 14.45 12.61
C GLU A 36 -28.29 15.50 11.52
N ALA A 37 -28.51 16.75 11.90
CA ALA A 37 -28.64 17.83 10.92
C ALA A 37 -27.35 18.02 10.12
N ALA A 38 -26.19 18.01 10.77
CA ALA A 38 -24.90 18.06 10.10
C ALA A 38 -24.65 16.85 9.17
N ARG A 39 -25.08 15.63 9.57
CA ARG A 39 -24.92 14.41 8.77
C ARG A 39 -25.62 14.47 7.41
N LYS A 40 -26.68 15.26 7.27
CA LYS A 40 -27.36 15.46 5.98
C LYS A 40 -26.46 16.13 4.94
N HIS A 41 -25.49 16.92 5.38
CA HIS A 41 -24.54 17.62 4.52
C HIS A 41 -23.30 16.78 4.21
N ASP A 42 -22.79 16.02 5.20
CA ASP A 42 -21.61 15.18 5.04
C ASP A 42 -21.80 13.84 5.78
N PRO A 43 -22.44 12.85 5.11
CA PRO A 43 -22.83 11.58 5.72
C PRO A 43 -21.65 10.60 5.94
N GLU A 44 -20.46 10.96 5.43
CA GLU A 44 -19.24 10.12 5.52
C GLU A 44 -18.14 10.74 6.37
N ASN A 45 -18.45 11.82 7.07
CA ASN A 45 -17.50 12.46 7.98
C ASN A 45 -17.24 11.59 9.21
N VAL A 46 -16.05 11.05 9.31
CA VAL A 46 -15.66 10.11 10.36
C VAL A 46 -15.82 10.71 11.76
N ASN A 47 -15.41 11.98 11.94
CA ASN A 47 -15.50 12.64 13.24
C ASN A 47 -16.96 12.90 13.65
N LEU A 48 -17.78 13.31 12.70
CA LEU A 48 -19.20 13.49 12.93
C LEU A 48 -19.87 12.17 13.36
N LEU A 49 -19.64 11.09 12.60
CA LEU A 49 -20.17 9.77 12.90
C LEU A 49 -19.71 9.27 14.28
N TYR A 50 -18.47 9.58 14.67
CA TYR A 50 -17.94 9.27 15.98
C TYR A 50 -18.72 9.96 17.10
N TYR A 51 -18.90 11.29 17.02
CA TYR A 51 -19.63 12.04 18.05
C TYR A 51 -21.11 11.68 18.08
N LEU A 52 -21.74 11.49 16.91
CA LEU A 52 -23.12 11.05 16.80
C LEU A 52 -23.32 9.68 17.43
N GLY A 53 -22.46 8.71 17.12
CA GLY A 53 -22.51 7.38 17.72
C GLY A 53 -22.35 7.41 19.23
N ARG A 54 -21.47 8.25 19.75
CA ARG A 54 -21.29 8.43 21.20
C ARG A 54 -22.46 9.13 21.87
N ALA A 55 -23.08 10.12 21.24
CA ALA A 55 -24.29 10.77 21.73
C ALA A 55 -25.44 9.74 21.79
N CYS A 56 -25.62 8.94 20.73
CA CYS A 56 -26.60 7.84 20.70
C CYS A 56 -26.40 6.82 21.82
N ALA A 57 -25.16 6.49 22.17
CA ALA A 57 -24.87 5.55 23.25
C ALA A 57 -25.35 6.03 24.63
N LYS A 58 -25.53 7.35 24.82
CA LYS A 58 -26.02 8.00 26.04
C LYS A 58 -27.54 8.28 26.02
N THR A 59 -28.21 7.98 24.91
CA THR A 59 -29.63 8.21 24.68
C THR A 59 -30.37 6.90 24.41
N SER A 60 -31.59 6.96 23.90
CA SER A 60 -32.39 5.78 23.51
C SER A 60 -31.94 5.15 22.15
N TRP A 61 -31.11 5.84 21.32
CA TRP A 61 -30.72 5.40 19.98
C TRP A 61 -29.44 4.51 19.98
N LYS A 62 -29.28 3.63 20.96
CA LYS A 62 -28.06 2.82 21.14
C LYS A 62 -27.72 1.96 19.91
N LYS A 63 -28.72 1.41 19.22
CA LYS A 63 -28.51 0.60 18.00
C LYS A 63 -27.95 1.45 16.86
N SER A 64 -28.56 2.59 16.58
CA SER A 64 -28.07 3.52 15.58
C SER A 64 -26.68 4.03 15.92
N GLY A 65 -26.36 4.19 17.22
CA GLY A 65 -25.02 4.55 17.67
C GLY A 65 -23.95 3.51 17.28
N VAL A 66 -24.27 2.22 17.36
CA VAL A 66 -23.38 1.15 16.89
C VAL A 66 -23.16 1.26 15.37
N GLU A 67 -24.24 1.42 14.59
CA GLU A 67 -24.18 1.54 13.13
C GLU A 67 -23.32 2.74 12.68
N TYR A 68 -23.44 3.89 13.36
CA TYR A 68 -22.60 5.08 13.08
C TYR A 68 -21.13 4.83 13.40
N LEU A 69 -20.82 4.16 14.52
CA LEU A 69 -19.46 3.84 14.89
C LEU A 69 -18.83 2.79 13.96
N GLU A 70 -19.59 1.77 13.55
CA GLU A 70 -19.15 0.79 12.55
C GLU A 70 -18.83 1.47 11.22
N LYS A 71 -19.73 2.35 10.75
CA LYS A 71 -19.47 3.12 9.53
C LYS A 71 -18.23 4.01 9.67
N ALA A 72 -18.02 4.65 10.82
CA ALA A 72 -16.82 5.46 11.09
C ALA A 72 -15.54 4.62 11.04
N ILE A 73 -15.57 3.40 11.58
CA ILE A 73 -14.45 2.45 11.52
C ILE A 73 -14.16 2.07 10.06
N ASP A 74 -15.17 1.67 9.30
CA ASP A 74 -15.01 1.27 7.90
C ASP A 74 -14.42 2.38 7.02
N LEU A 75 -14.88 3.62 7.25
CA LEU A 75 -14.32 4.81 6.56
C LEU A 75 -12.88 5.14 7.00
N SER A 76 -12.52 4.79 8.24
CA SER A 76 -11.17 5.03 8.78
C SER A 76 -10.16 4.00 8.31
N ILE A 77 -10.61 2.79 7.92
CA ILE A 77 -9.73 1.75 7.41
C ILE A 77 -9.30 2.10 5.98
N PRO A 78 -8.00 2.28 5.72
CA PRO A 78 -7.54 2.57 4.37
C PRO A 78 -7.90 1.43 3.42
N LYS A 79 -8.64 1.72 2.35
CA LYS A 79 -8.91 0.71 1.31
C LYS A 79 -7.61 0.24 0.69
N VAL A 80 -7.42 -1.07 0.58
CA VAL A 80 -6.21 -1.70 0.01
C VAL A 80 -5.87 -1.11 -1.36
N SER A 81 -6.88 -0.89 -2.23
CA SER A 81 -6.69 -0.27 -3.54
C SER A 81 -6.13 1.16 -3.46
N ASN A 82 -6.60 1.96 -2.50
CA ASN A 82 -6.09 3.33 -2.32
C ASN A 82 -4.64 3.31 -1.82
N MET A 83 -4.34 2.45 -0.85
CA MET A 83 -2.98 2.28 -0.34
C MET A 83 -2.04 1.80 -1.44
N THR A 84 -2.45 0.83 -2.25
CA THR A 84 -1.67 0.36 -3.40
C THR A 84 -1.35 1.50 -4.37
N ARG A 85 -2.34 2.36 -4.73
CA ARG A 85 -2.12 3.53 -5.59
C ARG A 85 -1.16 4.54 -4.98
N LEU A 86 -1.26 4.82 -3.68
CA LEU A 86 -0.35 5.74 -2.98
C LEU A 86 1.09 5.20 -3.00
N TYR A 87 1.29 3.91 -2.75
CA TYR A 87 2.62 3.30 -2.82
C TYR A 87 3.18 3.27 -4.25
N ILE A 88 2.36 3.12 -5.29
CA ILE A 88 2.78 3.28 -6.68
C ILE A 88 3.31 4.70 -6.91
N GLY A 89 2.51 5.71 -6.58
CA GLY A 89 2.93 7.11 -6.74
C GLY A 89 4.20 7.44 -5.95
N MET A 90 4.32 6.95 -4.71
CA MET A 90 5.52 7.14 -3.89
C MET A 90 6.75 6.46 -4.50
N THR A 91 6.60 5.24 -5.04
CA THR A 91 7.67 4.53 -5.76
C THR A 91 8.15 5.31 -6.98
N ASP A 92 7.24 5.90 -7.74
CA ASP A 92 7.56 6.73 -8.91
C ASP A 92 8.27 8.02 -8.50
N CYS A 93 7.84 8.67 -7.42
CA CYS A 93 8.53 9.83 -6.86
C CYS A 93 9.98 9.50 -6.46
N TYR A 94 10.20 8.40 -5.74
CA TYR A 94 11.56 7.97 -5.37
C TYR A 94 12.42 7.63 -6.58
N LYS A 95 11.83 7.01 -7.61
CA LYS A 95 12.51 6.74 -8.88
C LYS A 95 12.98 8.05 -9.56
N MET A 96 12.09 9.03 -9.65
CA MET A 96 12.41 10.34 -10.25
C MET A 96 13.42 11.13 -9.42
N ALA A 97 13.36 11.00 -8.09
CA ALA A 97 14.31 11.61 -7.17
C ALA A 97 15.67 10.87 -7.10
N GLN A 98 15.85 9.77 -7.84
CA GLN A 98 17.05 8.93 -7.82
C GLN A 98 17.39 8.40 -6.42
N MET A 99 16.37 8.00 -5.67
CA MET A 99 16.45 7.45 -4.32
C MET A 99 16.15 5.94 -4.33
N PRO A 100 17.09 5.09 -4.79
CA PRO A 100 16.81 3.68 -5.04
C PRO A 100 16.57 2.85 -3.77
N LYS A 101 17.11 3.25 -2.63
CA LYS A 101 16.90 2.55 -1.35
C LYS A 101 15.47 2.76 -0.86
N GLU A 102 15.00 3.99 -0.88
CA GLU A 102 13.65 4.39 -0.50
C GLU A 102 12.62 3.83 -1.50
N GLN A 103 12.99 3.78 -2.80
CA GLN A 103 12.17 3.15 -3.83
C GLN A 103 11.96 1.66 -3.54
N ILE A 104 13.01 0.92 -3.18
CA ILE A 104 12.91 -0.50 -2.80
C ILE A 104 12.05 -0.67 -1.55
N GLU A 105 12.21 0.18 -0.54
CA GLU A 105 11.44 0.08 0.69
C GLU A 105 9.95 0.32 0.43
N SER A 106 9.62 1.29 -0.40
CA SER A 106 8.24 1.56 -0.85
C SER A 106 7.62 0.33 -1.55
N ILE A 107 8.35 -0.31 -2.46
CA ILE A 107 7.90 -1.53 -3.16
C ILE A 107 7.73 -2.68 -2.16
N ARG A 108 8.66 -2.84 -1.23
CA ARG A 108 8.62 -3.90 -0.20
C ARG A 108 7.42 -3.76 0.72
N GLU A 109 7.14 -2.55 1.20
CA GLU A 109 5.98 -2.27 2.06
C GLU A 109 4.67 -2.50 1.32
N ARG A 110 4.57 -2.05 0.05
CA ARG A 110 3.44 -2.35 -0.81
C ARG A 110 3.21 -3.86 -0.95
N TYR A 111 4.26 -4.62 -1.29
CA TYR A 111 4.18 -6.06 -1.44
C TYR A 111 3.73 -6.76 -0.16
N ARG A 112 4.34 -6.41 0.98
CA ARG A 112 4.03 -7.05 2.27
C ARG A 112 2.62 -6.79 2.77
N LYS A 113 2.12 -5.58 2.62
CA LYS A 113 0.88 -5.15 3.29
C LYS A 113 -0.34 -5.15 2.39
N TYR A 114 -0.19 -4.77 1.12
CA TYR A 114 -1.31 -4.41 0.27
C TYR A 114 -1.42 -5.19 -1.04
N ASP A 115 -0.32 -5.76 -1.55
CA ASP A 115 -0.26 -6.32 -2.92
C ASP A 115 0.54 -7.63 -2.95
N LYS A 116 0.26 -8.53 -2.02
CA LYS A 116 1.00 -9.79 -1.79
C LYS A 116 0.96 -10.75 -2.99
N GLN A 117 -0.07 -10.65 -3.83
CA GLN A 117 -0.23 -11.49 -5.02
C GLN A 117 0.58 -10.98 -6.23
N ASN A 118 1.04 -9.75 -6.17
CA ASN A 118 1.82 -9.15 -7.25
C ASN A 118 3.32 -9.48 -7.10
N HIS A 119 3.63 -10.74 -7.39
CA HIS A 119 5.00 -11.25 -7.24
C HIS A 119 6.01 -10.56 -8.17
N LYS A 120 5.54 -9.91 -9.25
CA LYS A 120 6.40 -9.11 -10.13
C LYS A 120 7.18 -8.03 -9.37
N LEU A 121 6.64 -7.52 -8.25
CA LEU A 121 7.33 -6.54 -7.41
C LEU A 121 8.68 -7.04 -6.86
N LEU A 122 8.84 -8.35 -6.68
CA LEU A 122 10.11 -8.97 -6.30
C LEU A 122 11.14 -8.87 -7.44
N TYR A 123 10.69 -9.06 -8.67
CA TYR A 123 11.52 -8.89 -9.87
C TYR A 123 11.91 -7.42 -10.06
N ASP A 124 10.98 -6.48 -9.86
CA ASP A 124 11.24 -5.05 -9.94
C ASP A 124 12.26 -4.59 -8.88
N MET A 125 12.19 -5.11 -7.64
CA MET A 125 13.22 -4.87 -6.62
C MET A 125 14.59 -5.42 -7.03
N ALA A 126 14.65 -6.63 -7.61
CA ALA A 126 15.90 -7.20 -8.10
C ALA A 126 16.56 -6.30 -9.15
N PHE A 127 15.74 -5.71 -10.05
CA PHE A 127 16.22 -4.78 -11.05
C PHE A 127 16.89 -3.54 -10.42
N ILE A 128 16.27 -2.95 -9.40
CA ILE A 128 16.81 -1.76 -8.71
C ILE A 128 18.10 -2.13 -7.95
N TYR A 129 18.12 -3.28 -7.25
CA TYR A 129 19.32 -3.75 -6.56
C TYR A 129 20.50 -3.90 -7.53
N PHE A 130 20.27 -4.52 -8.70
CA PHE A 130 21.33 -4.77 -9.66
C PHE A 130 21.83 -3.51 -10.36
N TYR A 131 20.92 -2.74 -10.95
CA TYR A 131 21.30 -1.63 -11.81
C TYR A 131 21.63 -0.35 -11.04
N SER A 132 20.89 -0.05 -9.96
CA SER A 132 21.07 1.21 -9.22
C SER A 132 22.01 1.07 -8.04
N LEU A 133 21.92 -0.03 -7.27
CA LEU A 133 22.72 -0.23 -6.06
C LEU A 133 23.95 -1.12 -6.26
N LYS A 134 24.06 -1.80 -7.41
CA LYS A 134 25.13 -2.79 -7.70
C LYS A 134 25.22 -3.91 -6.63
N ASP A 135 24.10 -4.23 -5.99
CA ASP A 135 24.01 -5.21 -4.92
C ASP A 135 23.60 -6.58 -5.47
N LYS A 136 24.61 -7.36 -5.90
CA LYS A 136 24.42 -8.70 -6.47
C LYS A 136 23.68 -9.63 -5.48
N LYS A 137 24.03 -9.59 -4.19
CA LYS A 137 23.48 -10.49 -3.17
C LYS A 137 21.97 -10.31 -2.98
N ASN A 138 21.50 -9.08 -2.83
CA ASN A 138 20.08 -8.82 -2.70
C ASN A 138 19.34 -9.01 -4.03
N THR A 139 20.00 -8.82 -5.18
CA THR A 139 19.46 -9.17 -6.50
C THR A 139 19.14 -10.66 -6.57
N GLU A 140 20.10 -11.52 -6.28
CA GLU A 140 19.92 -12.98 -6.27
C GLU A 140 18.80 -13.41 -5.33
N ARG A 141 18.78 -12.88 -4.11
CA ARG A 141 17.74 -13.18 -3.12
C ARG A 141 16.33 -12.83 -3.62
N CYS A 142 16.18 -11.67 -4.28
CA CYS A 142 14.90 -11.27 -4.84
C CYS A 142 14.48 -12.17 -6.00
N LEU A 143 15.39 -12.51 -6.92
CA LEU A 143 15.14 -13.42 -8.03
C LEU A 143 14.76 -14.83 -7.56
N GLU A 144 15.51 -15.40 -6.61
CA GLU A 144 15.19 -16.70 -6.03
C GLU A 144 13.81 -16.71 -5.36
N THR A 145 13.49 -15.65 -4.61
CA THR A 145 12.18 -15.52 -3.97
C THR A 145 11.08 -15.42 -5.00
N PHE A 146 11.29 -14.66 -6.08
CA PHE A 146 10.36 -14.55 -7.19
C PHE A 146 10.14 -15.89 -7.90
N LEU A 147 11.21 -16.63 -8.20
CA LEU A 147 11.13 -17.93 -8.86
C LEU A 147 10.37 -18.99 -8.03
N LYS A 148 10.43 -18.90 -6.70
CA LYS A 148 9.63 -19.77 -5.80
C LYS A 148 8.12 -19.50 -5.88
N THR A 149 7.70 -18.36 -6.39
CA THR A 149 6.28 -18.02 -6.58
C THR A 149 5.71 -18.48 -7.91
N ARG A 150 6.51 -19.17 -8.74
CA ARG A 150 6.08 -19.68 -10.05
C ARG A 150 4.93 -20.66 -9.89
N PRO A 151 3.79 -20.48 -10.59
CA PRO A 151 2.68 -21.42 -10.56
C PRO A 151 3.11 -22.80 -11.04
N LYS A 152 2.61 -23.87 -10.40
CA LYS A 152 2.90 -25.27 -10.79
C LYS A 152 2.20 -25.67 -12.07
N GLU A 153 1.01 -25.10 -12.34
CA GLU A 153 0.26 -25.30 -13.56
C GLU A 153 0.28 -24.01 -14.37
N GLU A 154 0.95 -24.03 -15.51
CA GLU A 154 0.98 -22.91 -16.44
C GLU A 154 -0.31 -22.97 -17.28
N LYS A 155 -1.28 -22.11 -16.98
CA LYS A 155 -2.32 -21.78 -17.96
C LYS A 155 -1.68 -20.92 -19.05
N GLU A 156 -1.89 -21.29 -20.32
CA GLU A 156 -1.52 -20.45 -21.45
C GLU A 156 -2.38 -19.17 -21.38
N GLU A 157 -1.78 -18.07 -20.90
CA GLU A 157 -2.38 -16.77 -21.05
C GLU A 157 -1.94 -16.19 -22.39
N GLU A 158 -2.92 -15.84 -23.23
CA GLU A 158 -2.67 -15.13 -24.49
C GLU A 158 -2.00 -13.78 -24.21
N ALA A 159 -1.03 -13.43 -25.04
CA ALA A 159 -0.33 -12.16 -24.96
C ALA A 159 -1.35 -11.00 -25.06
N LYS A 160 -1.51 -10.24 -23.97
CA LYS A 160 -2.43 -9.11 -23.90
C LYS A 160 -1.68 -7.84 -24.22
N LEU A 161 -2.24 -7.02 -25.09
CA LEU A 161 -1.82 -5.63 -25.28
C LEU A 161 -2.45 -4.77 -24.19
N ASN A 162 -1.69 -3.82 -23.61
CA ASN A 162 -2.24 -2.84 -22.71
C ASN A 162 -3.07 -1.80 -23.49
N GLU A 163 -3.73 -0.89 -22.78
CA GLU A 163 -4.55 0.18 -23.38
C GLU A 163 -3.76 1.12 -24.33
N ARG A 164 -2.42 1.04 -24.30
CA ARG A 164 -1.51 1.79 -25.18
C ARG A 164 -0.98 0.97 -26.36
N GLY A 165 -1.47 -0.27 -26.54
CA GLY A 165 -1.02 -1.15 -27.61
C GLY A 165 0.38 -1.76 -27.39
N GLU A 166 0.95 -1.64 -26.19
CA GLU A 166 2.23 -2.23 -25.83
C GLU A 166 2.03 -3.67 -25.38
N LEU A 167 2.94 -4.57 -25.80
CA LEU A 167 2.92 -5.97 -25.40
C LEU A 167 3.12 -6.06 -23.88
N VAL A 168 2.08 -6.43 -23.14
CA VAL A 168 2.24 -6.80 -21.75
C VAL A 168 2.99 -8.13 -21.74
N LEU A 169 4.26 -8.09 -21.35
CA LEU A 169 5.04 -9.30 -21.16
C LEU A 169 4.28 -10.22 -20.22
N ASP A 170 3.91 -11.40 -20.73
CA ASP A 170 3.29 -12.46 -19.98
C ASP A 170 4.10 -12.73 -18.69
N THR A 171 3.43 -12.99 -17.59
CA THR A 171 4.06 -13.40 -16.31
C THR A 171 5.06 -14.53 -16.49
N LYS A 172 4.83 -15.45 -17.44
CA LYS A 172 5.72 -16.53 -17.87
C LYS A 172 7.08 -15.98 -18.35
N ASN A 173 7.10 -14.89 -19.10
CA ASN A 173 8.32 -14.29 -19.60
C ASN A 173 9.19 -13.70 -18.47
N TYR A 174 8.58 -13.16 -17.42
CA TYR A 174 9.32 -12.67 -16.26
C TYR A 174 10.01 -13.80 -15.48
N TYR A 175 9.36 -14.95 -15.31
CA TYR A 175 9.99 -16.11 -14.64
C TYR A 175 11.16 -16.65 -15.44
N ASN A 176 11.01 -16.78 -16.77
CA ASN A 176 12.10 -17.22 -17.64
C ASN A 176 13.26 -16.21 -17.68
N ALA A 177 12.96 -14.92 -17.78
CA ALA A 177 13.95 -13.85 -17.69
C ALA A 177 14.70 -13.87 -16.36
N ALA A 178 13.98 -14.02 -15.25
CA ALA A 178 14.57 -14.12 -13.91
C ALA A 178 15.49 -15.32 -13.76
N ALA A 179 15.08 -16.49 -14.27
CA ALA A 179 15.89 -17.71 -14.22
C ALA A 179 17.19 -17.58 -15.03
N ASN A 180 17.12 -17.01 -16.24
CA ASN A 180 18.29 -16.78 -17.08
C ASN A 180 19.22 -15.74 -16.41
N TRP A 181 18.66 -14.65 -15.91
CA TRP A 181 19.43 -13.61 -15.25
C TRP A 181 20.15 -14.13 -14.00
N LEU A 182 19.47 -14.94 -13.17
CA LEU A 182 20.09 -15.58 -12.00
C LEU A 182 21.25 -16.48 -12.38
N LYS A 183 21.08 -17.30 -13.45
CA LYS A 183 22.17 -18.14 -13.99
C LYS A 183 23.37 -17.32 -14.43
N ASP A 184 23.15 -16.19 -15.11
CA ASP A 184 24.22 -15.33 -15.59
C ASP A 184 24.99 -14.69 -14.43
N ILE A 185 24.31 -14.23 -13.38
CA ILE A 185 24.97 -13.68 -12.18
C ILE A 185 25.82 -14.76 -11.52
N GLN A 186 25.26 -15.96 -11.29
CA GLN A 186 25.96 -17.07 -10.63
C GLN A 186 27.14 -17.59 -11.46
N SER A 187 27.03 -17.61 -12.78
CA SER A 187 28.12 -18.04 -13.68
C SER A 187 29.28 -17.04 -13.62
N LYS A 188 29.01 -15.76 -13.66
CA LYS A 188 30.02 -14.71 -13.52
C LYS A 188 30.69 -14.74 -12.15
N GLN A 189 29.94 -14.97 -11.09
CA GLN A 189 30.48 -15.11 -9.76
C GLN A 189 31.46 -16.29 -9.65
N LYS A 190 31.09 -17.46 -10.20
CA LYS A 190 31.98 -18.63 -10.22
C LYS A 190 33.27 -18.35 -10.99
N ILE A 191 33.20 -17.61 -12.08
CA ILE A 191 34.40 -17.22 -12.86
C ILE A 191 35.25 -16.25 -12.03
N GLU A 192 34.65 -15.21 -11.42
CA GLU A 192 35.37 -14.29 -10.53
C GLU A 192 36.02 -15.02 -9.37
N ASP A 193 35.31 -15.93 -8.69
CA ASP A 193 35.84 -16.73 -7.58
C ASP A 193 36.97 -17.66 -8.04
N PHE A 194 36.89 -18.25 -9.23
CA PHE A 194 37.95 -19.06 -9.81
C PHE A 194 39.25 -18.26 -10.03
N PHE A 195 39.12 -17.04 -10.58
CA PHE A 195 40.30 -16.19 -10.82
C PHE A 195 40.85 -15.54 -9.54
N LEU A 196 40.01 -15.26 -8.54
CA LEU A 196 40.42 -14.66 -7.27
C LEU A 196 40.88 -15.72 -6.26
N GLY A 197 40.33 -16.95 -6.33
CA GLY A 197 40.66 -18.08 -5.48
C GLY A 197 41.76 -18.98 -6.02
N GLY A 198 42.39 -18.62 -7.13
CA GLY A 198 43.42 -19.44 -7.79
C GLY A 198 44.65 -19.66 -6.89
N ASN A 199 44.59 -20.73 -6.14
CA ASN A 199 45.77 -21.37 -5.61
C ASN A 199 46.69 -21.78 -6.79
N VAL A 200 47.70 -20.98 -7.08
CA VAL A 200 48.86 -21.46 -7.78
C VAL A 200 49.49 -22.51 -6.84
N PRO A 201 49.54 -23.79 -7.19
CA PRO A 201 50.23 -24.75 -6.36
C PRO A 201 51.71 -24.31 -6.28
N ALA A 202 52.18 -24.05 -5.05
CA ALA A 202 53.57 -23.74 -4.80
C ALA A 202 54.42 -24.87 -5.41
N GLN A 203 55.17 -24.56 -6.47
CA GLN A 203 56.23 -25.42 -6.94
C GLN A 203 57.23 -25.60 -5.78
N LYS A 204 57.34 -26.83 -5.28
CA LYS A 204 58.43 -27.19 -4.36
C LYS A 204 59.76 -26.98 -5.09
N PRO A 205 60.69 -26.23 -4.54
CA PRO A 205 62.07 -26.23 -5.06
C PRO A 205 62.66 -27.61 -4.81
N GLU A 206 63.30 -28.15 -5.86
CA GLU A 206 64.15 -29.33 -5.80
C GLU A 206 65.42 -29.09 -4.95
#